data_0cce7cdc66bdcc8d289bb00984d08c4b
#
_entry.id   0cce7cdc66bdcc8d289bb00984d08c4b
#
_cell.length_a   1.000
_cell.length_b   1.000
_cell.length_c   1.000
_cell.angle_alpha   90.00
_cell.angle_beta   90.00
_cell.angle_gamma   90.00
#
_symmetry.space_group_name_H-M   'P 1'
#
loop_
_entity.id
_entity.type
_entity.pdbx_description
1 polymer ?
#
loop_
_entity_poly.entity_id
_entity_poly.type
_entity_poly.pdbx_seq_one_letter_code
_entity_poly.pdbx_strand_id
1 'polypeptide(L)'
;ENIVGDLAPNTLRNYRERYKQNIQPIIGKMLLSDVKPMHCKKVLLSMDADYAGSTIRQTYITMGTLFKAAKMNDLIFKHPMDGVRYTKPVRAPDDIHFLTRDEQIRFLEVAKRSHNYNQYALILETGLRTGEMIGLTWDAIDFQNRTLTVNKTLEFRHKQHFWRAGPPKTQQSYRTIPLTDRAFEILKGMKAECSERKESPLLSQTLEYIDRRTGASSRLVMRDLVFINWRTGEPAKNSSYD
;
A
#
# COMPACT_ATOMS: atom_id res chain seq x y z
N GLU A 1 -14.40 6.66 17.82
CA GLU A 1 -15.57 6.46 16.94
C GLU A 1 -15.72 7.60 15.93
N ASN A 2 -15.51 8.86 16.30
CA ASN A 2 -15.69 10.03 15.41
C ASN A 2 -14.67 10.14 14.25
N ILE A 3 -13.64 9.33 14.22
CA ILE A 3 -12.60 9.32 13.15
C ILE A 3 -12.79 8.13 12.21
N VAL A 4 -13.63 7.15 12.57
CA VAL A 4 -13.74 5.87 11.84
C VAL A 4 -14.35 6.02 10.45
N GLY A 5 -15.27 7.00 10.26
CA GLY A 5 -15.94 7.22 8.97
C GLY A 5 -15.07 7.87 7.89
N ASP A 6 -14.08 8.68 8.28
CA ASP A 6 -13.33 9.55 7.37
C ASP A 6 -11.96 8.96 6.93
N LEU A 7 -11.50 7.92 7.62
CA LEU A 7 -10.18 7.34 7.38
C LEU A 7 -10.23 6.11 6.49
N ALA A 8 -9.31 6.06 5.53
CA ALA A 8 -9.08 4.85 4.76
C ALA A 8 -8.80 3.67 5.72
N PRO A 9 -9.38 2.47 5.48
CA PRO A 9 -9.27 1.31 6.39
C PRO A 9 -7.84 0.93 6.76
N ASN A 10 -6.87 1.14 5.87
CA ASN A 10 -5.44 0.92 6.16
C ASN A 10 -4.89 1.93 7.16
N THR A 11 -5.29 3.19 7.06
CA THR A 11 -4.88 4.24 7.99
C THR A 11 -5.41 3.95 9.39
N LEU A 12 -6.69 3.58 9.49
CA LEU A 12 -7.32 3.22 10.76
C LEU A 12 -6.64 2.00 11.40
N ARG A 13 -6.37 0.95 10.61
CA ARG A 13 -5.62 -0.22 11.08
C ARG A 13 -4.26 0.17 11.63
N ASN A 14 -3.49 0.95 10.86
CA ASN A 14 -2.16 1.38 11.26
C ASN A 14 -2.17 2.20 12.56
N TYR A 15 -3.19 3.05 12.76
CA TYR A 15 -3.36 3.77 14.02
C TYR A 15 -3.64 2.82 15.19
N ARG A 16 -4.52 1.83 15.00
CA ARG A 16 -4.84 0.82 16.03
C ARG A 16 -3.63 -0.04 16.38
N GLU A 17 -2.87 -0.49 15.39
CA GLU A 17 -1.68 -1.31 15.63
C GLU A 17 -0.60 -0.51 16.37
N ARG A 18 -0.30 0.73 15.94
CA ARG A 18 0.66 1.60 16.64
C ARG A 18 0.22 1.93 18.05
N TYR A 19 -1.06 2.21 18.26
CA TYR A 19 -1.58 2.44 19.59
C TYR A 19 -1.32 1.22 20.48
N LYS A 20 -1.75 0.03 20.05
CA LYS A 20 -1.60 -1.21 20.84
C LYS A 20 -0.14 -1.58 21.11
N GLN A 21 0.73 -1.42 20.13
CA GLN A 21 2.11 -1.85 20.23
C GLN A 21 3.00 -0.85 20.98
N ASN A 22 2.84 0.45 20.71
CA ASN A 22 3.81 1.45 21.14
C ASN A 22 3.26 2.41 22.21
N ILE A 23 1.97 2.74 22.20
CA ILE A 23 1.38 3.77 23.06
C ILE A 23 0.74 3.15 24.29
N GLN A 24 -0.14 2.18 24.10
CA GLN A 24 -0.91 1.53 25.15
C GLN A 24 -0.06 0.93 26.27
N PRO A 25 1.09 0.28 26.04
CA PRO A 25 1.90 -0.29 27.12
C PRO A 25 2.39 0.75 28.14
N ILE A 26 2.55 2.01 27.74
CA ILE A 26 3.15 3.06 28.56
C ILE A 26 2.08 3.97 29.18
N ILE A 27 1.10 4.42 28.39
CA ILE A 27 0.10 5.40 28.85
C ILE A 27 -1.32 4.87 28.83
N GLY A 28 -1.57 3.67 28.30
CA GLY A 28 -2.93 3.17 28.08
C GLY A 28 -3.77 2.91 29.35
N LYS A 29 -3.13 2.82 30.52
CA LYS A 29 -3.80 2.69 31.83
C LYS A 29 -3.97 4.01 32.58
N MET A 30 -3.44 5.12 32.05
CA MET A 30 -3.57 6.44 32.68
C MET A 30 -4.92 7.06 32.33
N LEU A 31 -5.44 7.85 33.27
CA LEU A 31 -6.56 8.74 32.93
C LEU A 31 -6.10 9.72 31.87
N LEU A 32 -6.97 10.00 30.90
CA LEU A 32 -6.62 10.85 29.77
C LEU A 32 -6.24 12.28 30.21
N SER A 33 -6.87 12.78 31.28
CA SER A 33 -6.56 14.07 31.94
C SER A 33 -5.15 14.13 32.53
N ASP A 34 -4.59 12.98 32.93
CA ASP A 34 -3.31 12.89 33.63
C ASP A 34 -2.12 12.69 32.67
N VAL A 35 -2.41 12.47 31.40
CA VAL A 35 -1.35 12.36 30.39
C VAL A 35 -0.69 13.71 30.15
N LYS A 36 0.60 13.79 30.46
CA LYS A 36 1.43 15.00 30.31
C LYS A 36 2.45 14.84 29.19
N PRO A 37 3.07 15.93 28.69
CA PRO A 37 4.10 15.87 27.65
C PRO A 37 5.23 14.90 27.95
N MET A 38 5.65 14.78 29.22
CA MET A 38 6.69 13.85 29.63
C MET A 38 6.34 12.39 29.38
N HIS A 39 5.06 12.01 29.51
CA HIS A 39 4.58 10.66 29.23
C HIS A 39 4.63 10.36 27.73
N CYS A 40 4.23 11.32 26.90
CA CYS A 40 4.34 11.20 25.44
C CYS A 40 5.82 11.08 24.98
N LYS A 41 6.71 11.89 25.59
CA LYS A 41 8.14 11.79 25.34
C LYS A 41 8.71 10.41 25.74
N LYS A 42 8.27 9.86 26.88
CA LYS A 42 8.65 8.50 27.31
C LYS A 42 8.27 7.44 26.28
N VAL A 43 7.07 7.54 25.66
CA VAL A 43 6.66 6.62 24.58
C VAL A 43 7.64 6.68 23.41
N LEU A 44 8.05 7.87 22.99
CA LEU A 44 8.98 7.99 21.84
C LEU A 44 10.38 7.49 22.18
N LEU A 45 10.86 7.80 23.39
CA LEU A 45 12.19 7.35 23.85
C LEU A 45 12.28 5.83 24.04
N SER A 46 11.18 5.18 24.46
CA SER A 46 11.17 3.71 24.60
C SER A 46 11.29 2.98 23.26
N MET A 47 11.10 3.68 22.15
CA MET A 47 11.20 3.11 20.80
C MET A 47 12.59 3.33 20.17
N ASP A 48 13.43 4.16 20.76
CA ASP A 48 14.68 4.62 20.10
C ASP A 48 15.65 3.48 19.79
N ALA A 49 15.74 2.47 20.67
CA ALA A 49 16.65 1.34 20.50
C ALA A 49 16.20 0.35 19.41
N ASP A 50 14.88 0.16 19.25
CA ASP A 50 14.33 -0.96 18.49
C ASP A 50 13.71 -0.54 17.15
N TYR A 51 13.42 0.75 16.95
CA TYR A 51 12.65 1.22 15.79
C TYR A 51 13.37 2.28 14.97
N ALA A 52 13.21 2.18 13.66
CA ALA A 52 13.67 3.22 12.74
C ALA A 52 12.96 4.56 13.02
N GLY A 53 13.67 5.67 12.84
CA GLY A 53 13.15 7.02 13.07
C GLY A 53 11.84 7.34 12.34
N SER A 54 11.63 6.74 11.16
CA SER A 54 10.36 6.84 10.42
C SER A 54 9.18 6.21 11.17
N THR A 55 9.40 5.08 11.85
CA THR A 55 8.38 4.40 12.66
C THR A 55 8.04 5.21 13.91
N ILE A 56 9.05 5.76 14.58
CA ILE A 56 8.88 6.64 15.76
C ILE A 56 8.08 7.88 15.35
N ARG A 57 8.41 8.50 14.21
CA ARG A 57 7.64 9.64 13.67
C ARG A 57 6.18 9.29 13.42
N GLN A 58 5.89 8.11 12.91
CA GLN A 58 4.51 7.68 12.68
C GLN A 58 3.75 7.49 14.00
N THR A 59 4.43 7.04 15.06
CA THR A 59 3.84 6.97 16.42
C THR A 59 3.60 8.36 17.00
N TYR A 60 4.53 9.30 16.81
CA TYR A 60 4.37 10.71 17.16
C TYR A 60 3.10 11.31 16.51
N ILE A 61 2.94 11.12 15.19
CA ILE A 61 1.76 11.58 14.44
C ILE A 61 0.47 10.92 14.96
N THR A 62 0.52 9.62 15.28
CA THR A 62 -0.63 8.87 15.81
C THR A 62 -1.08 9.44 17.17
N MET A 63 -0.14 9.72 18.09
CA MET A 63 -0.43 10.38 19.36
C MET A 63 -1.02 11.79 19.17
N GLY A 64 -0.42 12.57 18.26
CA GLY A 64 -0.91 13.91 17.93
C GLY A 64 -2.35 13.89 17.44
N THR A 65 -2.69 12.97 16.54
CA THR A 65 -4.06 12.81 16.02
C THR A 65 -5.05 12.39 17.12
N LEU A 66 -4.64 11.43 17.98
CA LEU A 66 -5.45 10.95 19.09
C LEU A 66 -5.79 12.07 20.09
N PHE A 67 -4.77 12.80 20.55
CA PHE A 67 -4.98 13.88 21.53
C PHE A 67 -5.66 15.11 20.91
N LYS A 68 -5.46 15.38 19.62
CA LYS A 68 -6.22 16.40 18.90
C LYS A 68 -7.71 16.06 18.91
N ALA A 69 -8.09 14.82 18.62
CA ALA A 69 -9.48 14.37 18.68
C ALA A 69 -10.03 14.48 20.11
N ALA A 70 -9.25 14.09 21.11
CA ALA A 70 -9.66 14.22 22.52
C ALA A 70 -9.92 15.69 22.92
N LYS A 71 -9.06 16.62 22.48
CA LYS A 71 -9.23 18.05 22.74
C LYS A 71 -10.45 18.62 22.01
N MET A 72 -10.68 18.23 20.77
CA MET A 72 -11.85 18.66 19.98
C MET A 72 -13.19 18.17 20.53
N ASN A 73 -13.17 17.10 21.33
CA ASN A 73 -14.37 16.57 22.03
C ASN A 73 -14.37 16.94 23.52
N ASP A 74 -13.63 17.96 23.93
CA ASP A 74 -13.56 18.49 25.31
C ASP A 74 -13.20 17.45 26.38
N LEU A 75 -12.56 16.34 26.00
CA LEU A 75 -12.09 15.32 26.93
C LEU A 75 -10.81 15.74 27.65
N ILE A 76 -10.09 16.70 27.09
CA ILE A 76 -8.87 17.31 27.68
C ILE A 76 -8.79 18.79 27.32
N PHE A 77 -8.30 19.61 28.23
CA PHE A 77 -8.12 21.05 28.00
C PHE A 77 -6.80 21.38 27.30
N LYS A 78 -5.71 20.68 27.67
CA LYS A 78 -4.37 20.87 27.10
C LYS A 78 -4.00 19.69 26.24
N HIS A 79 -3.34 19.96 25.12
CA HIS A 79 -2.87 18.90 24.23
C HIS A 79 -1.55 18.32 24.74
N PRO A 80 -1.46 17.02 25.13
CA PRO A 80 -0.26 16.45 25.75
C PRO A 80 0.97 16.38 24.81
N MET A 81 0.80 16.62 23.51
CA MET A 81 1.91 16.71 22.58
C MET A 81 2.48 18.12 22.44
N ASP A 82 1.88 19.13 23.09
CA ASP A 82 2.39 20.50 23.04
C ASP A 82 3.76 20.55 23.71
N GLY A 83 4.75 21.07 22.99
CA GLY A 83 6.14 21.11 23.42
C GLY A 83 6.92 19.80 23.32
N VAL A 84 6.30 18.67 22.96
CA VAL A 84 7.01 17.43 22.69
C VAL A 84 7.71 17.55 21.33
N ARG A 85 9.04 17.60 21.36
CA ARG A 85 9.85 17.62 20.14
C ARG A 85 10.42 16.23 19.89
N TYR A 86 10.30 15.79 18.65
CA TYR A 86 11.00 14.62 18.14
C TYR A 86 11.87 15.05 16.98
N THR A 87 13.18 14.92 17.15
CA THR A 87 14.13 15.21 16.09
C THR A 87 14.22 13.99 15.17
N LYS A 88 13.78 14.16 13.94
CA LYS A 88 13.91 13.11 12.93
C LYS A 88 15.38 12.95 12.59
N PRO A 89 15.95 11.73 12.65
CA PRO A 89 17.26 11.47 12.07
C PRO A 89 17.24 11.88 10.59
N VAL A 90 18.20 12.69 10.20
CA VAL A 90 18.40 13.03 8.79
C VAL A 90 18.88 11.75 8.10
N ARG A 91 18.11 11.24 7.14
CA ARG A 91 18.60 10.19 6.26
C ARG A 91 19.76 10.75 5.45
N ALA A 92 20.88 10.05 5.46
CA ALA A 92 21.95 10.36 4.54
C ALA A 92 21.45 10.21 3.10
N PRO A 93 21.93 11.04 2.13
CA PRO A 93 21.56 10.89 0.73
C PRO A 93 21.79 9.47 0.19
N ASP A 94 22.78 8.77 0.70
CA ASP A 94 23.15 7.40 0.32
C ASP A 94 22.17 6.33 0.84
N ASP A 95 21.23 6.69 1.73
CA ASP A 95 20.16 5.79 2.19
C ASP A 95 19.02 5.60 1.16
N ILE A 96 19.09 6.30 0.02
CA ILE A 96 18.11 6.15 -1.06
C ILE A 96 18.65 5.11 -2.03
N HIS A 97 18.17 3.87 -1.88
CA HIS A 97 18.52 2.78 -2.79
C HIS A 97 17.58 2.80 -4.00
N PHE A 98 18.17 2.92 -5.17
CA PHE A 98 17.52 2.72 -6.46
C PHE A 98 18.46 1.91 -7.36
N LEU A 99 17.88 1.12 -8.24
CA LEU A 99 18.67 0.35 -9.19
C LEU A 99 19.21 1.27 -10.28
N THR A 100 20.52 1.32 -10.44
CA THR A 100 21.16 1.92 -11.60
C THR A 100 20.76 1.17 -12.88
N ARG A 101 21.00 1.75 -14.05
CA ARG A 101 20.68 1.10 -15.32
C ARG A 101 21.37 -0.27 -15.47
N ASP A 102 22.61 -0.36 -15.08
CA ASP A 102 23.37 -1.62 -15.17
C ASP A 102 22.87 -2.67 -14.17
N GLU A 103 22.45 -2.24 -12.99
CA GLU A 103 21.82 -3.12 -12.00
C GLU A 103 20.45 -3.60 -12.48
N GLN A 104 19.65 -2.75 -13.12
CA GLN A 104 18.38 -3.15 -13.72
C GLN A 104 18.59 -4.20 -14.83
N ILE A 105 19.59 -4.02 -15.70
CA ILE A 105 19.94 -4.99 -16.74
C ILE A 105 20.32 -6.32 -16.09
N ARG A 106 21.24 -6.31 -15.12
CA ARG A 106 21.68 -7.53 -14.42
C ARG A 106 20.53 -8.21 -13.68
N PHE A 107 19.69 -7.42 -13.00
CA PHE A 107 18.50 -7.93 -12.33
C PHE A 107 17.57 -8.66 -13.31
N LEU A 108 17.27 -8.05 -14.45
CA LEU A 108 16.38 -8.65 -15.45
C LEU A 108 16.98 -9.91 -16.08
N GLU A 109 18.30 -9.97 -16.28
CA GLU A 109 18.97 -11.18 -16.76
C GLU A 109 18.79 -12.36 -15.79
N VAL A 110 18.94 -12.12 -14.50
CA VAL A 110 18.69 -13.14 -13.47
C VAL A 110 17.20 -13.47 -13.38
N ALA A 111 16.34 -12.46 -13.44
CA ALA A 111 14.89 -12.60 -13.34
C ALA A 111 14.27 -13.40 -14.49
N LYS A 112 14.94 -13.54 -15.66
CA LYS A 112 14.50 -14.42 -16.77
C LYS A 112 14.24 -15.86 -16.33
N ARG A 113 14.89 -16.32 -15.26
CA ARG A 113 14.70 -17.65 -14.69
C ARG A 113 13.49 -17.74 -13.76
N SER A 114 12.89 -16.61 -13.42
CA SER A 114 11.73 -16.52 -12.53
C SER A 114 10.43 -16.54 -13.32
N HIS A 115 9.43 -17.22 -12.80
CA HIS A 115 8.06 -17.16 -13.31
C HIS A 115 7.44 -15.75 -13.17
N ASN A 116 8.04 -14.88 -12.37
CA ASN A 116 7.61 -13.49 -12.17
C ASN A 116 8.34 -12.49 -13.09
N TYR A 117 9.10 -12.97 -14.10
CA TYR A 117 9.86 -12.10 -14.99
C TYR A 117 9.02 -10.97 -15.60
N ASN A 118 7.85 -11.33 -16.13
CA ASN A 118 6.96 -10.35 -16.77
C ASN A 118 6.50 -9.25 -15.83
N GLN A 119 6.25 -9.59 -14.55
CA GLN A 119 5.89 -8.63 -13.53
C GLN A 119 7.03 -7.66 -13.21
N TYR A 120 8.25 -8.19 -13.01
CA TYR A 120 9.43 -7.37 -12.73
C TYR A 120 9.76 -6.45 -13.91
N ALA A 121 9.74 -6.98 -15.13
CA ALA A 121 10.01 -6.19 -16.33
C ALA A 121 8.93 -5.09 -16.51
N LEU A 122 7.64 -5.41 -16.33
CA LEU A 122 6.57 -4.44 -16.48
C LEU A 122 6.64 -3.34 -15.42
N ILE A 123 6.96 -3.67 -14.16
CA ILE A 123 7.13 -2.66 -13.10
C ILE A 123 8.26 -1.69 -13.44
N LEU A 124 9.39 -2.18 -13.91
CA LEU A 124 10.53 -1.33 -14.28
C LEU A 124 10.20 -0.41 -15.46
N GLU A 125 9.43 -0.88 -16.43
CA GLU A 125 9.01 -0.08 -17.60
C GLU A 125 7.92 0.95 -17.29
N THR A 126 7.03 0.66 -16.32
CA THR A 126 5.81 1.46 -16.10
C THR A 126 5.78 2.22 -14.78
N GLY A 127 6.62 1.86 -13.83
CA GLY A 127 6.58 2.42 -12.47
C GLY A 127 5.27 2.13 -11.71
N LEU A 128 4.59 1.05 -12.03
CA LEU A 128 3.39 0.61 -11.31
C LEU A 128 3.74 0.25 -9.85
N ARG A 129 2.89 0.67 -8.92
CA ARG A 129 2.97 0.16 -7.54
C ARG A 129 2.49 -1.29 -7.51
N THR A 130 2.98 -2.10 -6.56
CA THR A 130 2.60 -3.52 -6.44
C THR A 130 1.08 -3.71 -6.45
N GLY A 131 0.33 -2.92 -5.68
CA GLY A 131 -1.14 -3.02 -5.67
C GLY A 131 -1.82 -2.61 -6.97
N GLU A 132 -1.22 -1.69 -7.74
CA GLU A 132 -1.71 -1.29 -9.08
C GLU A 132 -1.42 -2.41 -10.08
N MET A 133 -0.25 -3.04 -10.00
CA MET A 133 0.13 -4.15 -10.86
C MET A 133 -0.75 -5.38 -10.63
N ILE A 134 -0.89 -5.85 -9.40
CA ILE A 134 -1.73 -7.04 -9.14
C ILE A 134 -3.23 -6.78 -9.37
N GLY A 135 -3.66 -5.51 -9.33
CA GLY A 135 -5.02 -5.08 -9.67
C GLY A 135 -5.22 -4.72 -11.14
N LEU A 136 -4.20 -4.89 -11.97
CA LEU A 136 -4.28 -4.60 -13.40
C LEU A 136 -5.19 -5.61 -14.10
N THR A 137 -6.14 -5.10 -14.86
CA THR A 137 -7.09 -5.88 -15.65
C THR A 137 -6.91 -5.62 -17.13
N TRP A 138 -7.33 -6.54 -17.97
CA TRP A 138 -7.15 -6.44 -19.43
C TRP A 138 -7.91 -5.28 -20.05
N ASP A 139 -9.02 -4.82 -19.46
CA ASP A 139 -9.78 -3.64 -19.87
C ASP A 139 -9.05 -2.32 -19.66
N ALA A 140 -8.03 -2.32 -18.81
CA ALA A 140 -7.18 -1.15 -18.55
C ALA A 140 -6.02 -0.98 -19.54
N ILE A 141 -5.89 -1.89 -20.50
CA ILE A 141 -4.82 -1.90 -21.50
C ILE A 141 -5.43 -1.63 -22.88
N ASP A 142 -5.03 -0.51 -23.46
CA ASP A 142 -5.37 -0.17 -24.84
C ASP A 142 -4.22 -0.58 -25.76
N PHE A 143 -4.39 -1.71 -26.43
CA PHE A 143 -3.40 -2.23 -27.37
C PHE A 143 -3.31 -1.42 -28.67
N GLN A 144 -4.37 -0.71 -29.05
CA GLN A 144 -4.38 0.12 -30.25
C GLN A 144 -3.56 1.39 -30.05
N ASN A 145 -3.79 2.09 -28.92
CA ASN A 145 -3.08 3.32 -28.58
C ASN A 145 -1.81 3.07 -27.76
N ARG A 146 -1.49 1.80 -27.46
CA ARG A 146 -0.33 1.38 -26.67
C ARG A 146 -0.24 2.11 -25.34
N THR A 147 -1.34 2.08 -24.59
CA THR A 147 -1.42 2.72 -23.27
C THR A 147 -1.97 1.78 -22.20
N LEU A 148 -1.63 2.07 -20.95
CA LEU A 148 -2.11 1.40 -19.75
C LEU A 148 -2.70 2.43 -18.80
N THR A 149 -3.92 2.21 -18.32
CA THR A 149 -4.60 3.13 -17.40
C THR A 149 -4.63 2.57 -15.98
N VAL A 150 -4.07 3.32 -15.03
CA VAL A 150 -4.13 3.01 -13.60
C VAL A 150 -5.41 3.60 -13.03
N ASN A 151 -6.39 2.76 -12.72
CA ASN A 151 -7.69 3.15 -12.20
C ASN A 151 -8.18 2.33 -11.00
N LYS A 152 -7.47 1.27 -10.64
CA LYS A 152 -7.82 0.38 -9.52
C LYS A 152 -6.57 -0.22 -8.86
N THR A 153 -6.74 -0.75 -7.66
CA THR A 153 -5.71 -1.47 -6.91
C THR A 153 -6.32 -2.74 -6.31
N LEU A 154 -5.49 -3.76 -6.14
CA LEU A 154 -5.87 -4.99 -5.47
C LEU A 154 -4.89 -5.28 -4.34
N GLU A 155 -5.38 -5.80 -3.22
CA GLU A 155 -4.57 -6.15 -2.05
C GLU A 155 -5.09 -7.45 -1.45
N PHE A 156 -4.18 -8.37 -1.13
CA PHE A 156 -4.50 -9.56 -0.34
C PHE A 156 -4.26 -9.28 1.15
N ARG A 157 -5.25 -9.53 1.98
CA ARG A 157 -5.21 -9.36 3.43
C ARG A 157 -4.83 -10.67 4.10
N HIS A 158 -3.54 -10.90 4.33
CA HIS A 158 -3.02 -12.16 4.87
C HIS A 158 -3.64 -12.57 6.19
N LYS A 159 -3.82 -11.64 7.16
CA LYS A 159 -4.39 -11.95 8.48
C LYS A 159 -5.87 -12.34 8.43
N GLN A 160 -6.62 -11.81 7.47
CA GLN A 160 -8.06 -12.05 7.31
C GLN A 160 -8.39 -12.96 6.13
N HIS A 161 -7.39 -13.39 5.36
CA HIS A 161 -7.52 -14.27 4.20
C HIS A 161 -8.57 -13.82 3.16
N PHE A 162 -8.63 -12.51 2.84
CA PHE A 162 -9.51 -12.00 1.80
C PHE A 162 -8.84 -11.01 0.87
N TRP A 163 -9.43 -10.85 -0.32
CA TRP A 163 -9.03 -9.88 -1.32
C TRP A 163 -9.80 -8.58 -1.15
N ARG A 164 -9.13 -7.48 -1.37
CA ARG A 164 -9.73 -6.16 -1.34
C ARG A 164 -9.35 -5.38 -2.58
N ALA A 165 -10.35 -5.01 -3.38
CA ALA A 165 -10.20 -4.02 -4.43
C ALA A 165 -10.41 -2.60 -3.89
N GLY A 166 -9.86 -1.61 -4.56
CA GLY A 166 -10.05 -0.22 -4.23
C GLY A 166 -9.55 0.73 -5.31
N PRO A 167 -9.91 2.02 -5.18
CA PRO A 167 -9.37 3.04 -6.06
C PRO A 167 -7.88 3.28 -5.75
N PRO A 168 -7.13 3.92 -6.66
CA PRO A 168 -5.81 4.45 -6.37
C PRO A 168 -5.81 5.36 -5.15
N LYS A 169 -4.68 5.45 -4.44
CA LYS A 169 -4.57 6.12 -3.13
C LYS A 169 -4.98 7.60 -3.16
N THR A 170 -4.70 8.30 -4.23
CA THR A 170 -5.03 9.73 -4.44
C THR A 170 -5.63 9.93 -5.83
N GLN A 171 -6.25 11.08 -6.07
CA GLN A 171 -6.74 11.42 -7.41
C GLN A 171 -5.59 11.51 -8.44
N GLN A 172 -4.43 12.02 -8.06
CA GLN A 172 -3.25 12.10 -8.92
C GLN A 172 -2.65 10.72 -9.25
N SER A 173 -3.04 9.68 -8.53
CA SER A 173 -2.61 8.32 -8.84
C SER A 173 -3.33 7.71 -10.04
N TYR A 174 -4.50 8.25 -10.44
CA TYR A 174 -5.13 7.90 -11.71
C TYR A 174 -4.29 8.49 -12.85
N ARG A 175 -3.79 7.63 -13.70
CA ARG A 175 -2.92 8.05 -14.80
C ARG A 175 -2.97 7.06 -15.93
N THR A 176 -2.70 7.53 -17.14
CA THR A 176 -2.46 6.72 -18.32
C THR A 176 -0.99 6.76 -18.64
N ILE A 177 -0.39 5.60 -18.83
CA ILE A 177 1.05 5.40 -19.07
C ILE A 177 1.20 4.92 -20.51
N PRO A 178 2.00 5.58 -21.36
CA PRO A 178 2.37 5.04 -22.64
C PRO A 178 3.24 3.79 -22.45
N LEU A 179 2.99 2.75 -23.22
CA LEU A 179 3.74 1.51 -23.16
C LEU A 179 5.00 1.60 -24.02
N THR A 180 6.14 1.28 -23.44
CA THR A 180 7.37 1.01 -24.20
C THR A 180 7.19 -0.22 -25.08
N ASP A 181 8.02 -0.38 -26.10
CA ASP A 181 7.98 -1.58 -26.97
C ASP A 181 8.09 -2.87 -26.15
N ARG A 182 8.97 -2.87 -25.14
CA ARG A 182 9.15 -4.03 -24.26
C ARG A 182 7.88 -4.33 -23.43
N ALA A 183 7.30 -3.31 -22.80
CA ALA A 183 6.07 -3.48 -22.02
C ALA A 183 4.91 -3.96 -22.88
N PHE A 184 4.79 -3.42 -24.09
CA PHE A 184 3.78 -3.81 -25.06
C PHE A 184 3.91 -5.28 -25.48
N GLU A 185 5.11 -5.73 -25.87
CA GLU A 185 5.34 -7.13 -26.29
C GLU A 185 5.13 -8.11 -25.12
N ILE A 186 5.52 -7.76 -23.89
CA ILE A 186 5.23 -8.56 -22.71
C ILE A 186 3.72 -8.75 -22.54
N LEU A 187 2.95 -7.65 -22.54
CA LEU A 187 1.49 -7.71 -22.34
C LEU A 187 0.79 -8.44 -23.48
N LYS A 188 1.24 -8.27 -24.73
CA LYS A 188 0.73 -8.97 -25.89
C LYS A 188 0.96 -10.48 -25.79
N GLY A 189 2.17 -10.91 -25.43
CA GLY A 189 2.50 -12.32 -25.19
C GLY A 189 1.63 -12.92 -24.07
N MET A 190 1.53 -12.24 -22.94
CA MET A 190 0.68 -12.67 -21.81
C MET A 190 -0.82 -12.75 -22.20
N LYS A 191 -1.30 -11.86 -23.07
CA LYS A 191 -2.68 -11.92 -23.56
C LYS A 191 -2.94 -13.14 -24.41
N ALA A 192 -1.99 -13.52 -25.25
CA ALA A 192 -2.09 -14.74 -26.07
C ALA A 192 -2.10 -16.02 -25.21
N GLU A 193 -1.31 -16.05 -24.13
CA GLU A 193 -1.25 -17.19 -23.20
C GLU A 193 -2.45 -17.23 -22.24
N CYS A 194 -3.27 -16.20 -22.21
CA CYS A 194 -4.37 -16.09 -21.24
C CYS A 194 -5.41 -17.20 -21.35
N SER A 195 -5.63 -17.77 -22.53
CA SER A 195 -6.58 -18.87 -22.79
C SER A 195 -6.14 -20.21 -22.18
N GLU A 196 -4.85 -20.38 -21.89
CA GLU A 196 -4.27 -21.62 -21.33
C GLU A 196 -4.18 -21.60 -19.79
N ARG A 197 -4.70 -20.57 -19.14
CA ARG A 197 -4.58 -20.41 -17.68
C ARG A 197 -5.32 -21.49 -16.93
N LYS A 198 -4.68 -21.94 -15.85
CA LYS A 198 -5.36 -22.71 -14.82
C LYS A 198 -6.47 -21.87 -14.16
N GLU A 199 -7.67 -22.40 -14.08
CA GLU A 199 -8.78 -21.76 -13.41
C GLU A 199 -8.86 -22.13 -11.93
N SER A 200 -9.22 -21.14 -11.11
CA SER A 200 -9.49 -21.31 -9.68
C SER A 200 -10.87 -20.69 -9.37
N PRO A 201 -11.60 -21.23 -8.36
CA PRO A 201 -12.89 -20.65 -7.95
C PRO A 201 -12.80 -19.17 -7.54
N LEU A 202 -11.62 -18.69 -7.13
CA LEU A 202 -11.39 -17.28 -6.80
C LEU A 202 -11.58 -16.36 -8.01
N LEU A 203 -11.31 -16.85 -9.23
CA LEU A 203 -11.45 -16.05 -10.45
C LEU A 203 -12.90 -15.71 -10.80
N SER A 204 -13.88 -16.46 -10.24
CA SER A 204 -15.31 -16.14 -10.40
C SER A 204 -15.78 -14.98 -9.53
N GLN A 205 -14.96 -14.51 -8.60
CA GLN A 205 -15.34 -13.44 -7.68
C GLN A 205 -15.30 -12.07 -8.35
N THR A 206 -16.23 -11.21 -7.91
CA THR A 206 -16.26 -9.79 -8.24
C THR A 206 -16.14 -9.00 -6.94
N LEU A 207 -15.23 -8.04 -6.92
CA LEU A 207 -15.00 -7.16 -5.77
C LEU A 207 -15.51 -5.76 -6.09
N GLU A 208 -16.35 -5.23 -5.22
CA GLU A 208 -16.89 -3.88 -5.36
C GLU A 208 -16.06 -2.87 -4.56
N TYR A 209 -15.98 -1.65 -5.07
CA TYR A 209 -15.34 -0.52 -4.40
C TYR A 209 -15.92 0.80 -4.92
N ILE A 210 -15.72 1.87 -4.17
CA ILE A 210 -16.12 3.22 -4.61
C ILE A 210 -14.95 3.85 -5.35
N ASP A 211 -15.18 4.24 -6.60
CA ASP A 211 -14.21 5.00 -7.40
C ASP A 211 -14.03 6.41 -6.80
N ARG A 212 -12.78 6.81 -6.57
CA ARG A 212 -12.45 8.07 -5.91
C ARG A 212 -12.66 9.31 -6.80
N ARG A 213 -12.61 9.13 -8.13
CA ARG A 213 -12.82 10.24 -9.07
C ARG A 213 -14.29 10.57 -9.26
N THR A 214 -15.10 9.54 -9.36
CA THR A 214 -16.51 9.66 -9.73
C THR A 214 -17.46 9.55 -8.53
N GLY A 215 -16.99 8.98 -7.41
CA GLY A 215 -17.84 8.61 -6.28
C GLY A 215 -18.80 7.44 -6.58
N ALA A 216 -18.75 6.89 -7.78
CA ALA A 216 -19.63 5.81 -8.19
C ALA A 216 -19.12 4.44 -7.70
N SER A 217 -20.06 3.49 -7.55
CA SER A 217 -19.70 2.09 -7.36
C SER A 217 -18.98 1.56 -8.61
N SER A 218 -17.88 0.91 -8.38
CA SER A 218 -17.03 0.25 -9.39
C SER A 218 -16.74 -1.17 -8.97
N ARG A 219 -16.38 -2.02 -9.93
CA ARG A 219 -16.12 -3.43 -9.68
C ARG A 219 -14.81 -3.89 -10.34
N LEU A 220 -14.19 -4.87 -9.72
CA LEU A 220 -13.07 -5.62 -10.26
C LEU A 220 -13.49 -7.09 -10.37
N VAL A 221 -13.51 -7.62 -11.59
CA VAL A 221 -13.75 -9.04 -11.85
C VAL A 221 -12.40 -9.74 -11.80
N MET A 222 -12.24 -10.72 -10.94
CA MET A 222 -10.95 -11.38 -10.71
C MET A 222 -10.44 -12.14 -11.94
N ARG A 223 -11.33 -12.65 -12.78
CA ARG A 223 -10.99 -13.30 -14.04
C ARG A 223 -10.28 -12.38 -15.04
N ASP A 224 -10.56 -11.08 -14.98
CA ASP A 224 -10.01 -10.09 -15.90
C ASP A 224 -8.59 -9.64 -15.52
N LEU A 225 -8.05 -10.12 -14.40
CA LEU A 225 -6.70 -9.78 -13.95
C LEU A 225 -5.63 -10.24 -14.96
N VAL A 226 -4.64 -9.38 -15.18
CA VAL A 226 -3.48 -9.68 -16.01
C VAL A 226 -2.56 -10.68 -15.31
N PHE A 227 -2.30 -10.47 -14.02
CA PHE A 227 -1.35 -11.27 -13.25
C PHE A 227 -2.05 -12.30 -12.37
N ILE A 228 -1.95 -13.55 -12.81
CA ILE A 228 -2.46 -14.73 -12.11
C ILE A 228 -1.29 -15.68 -11.87
N ASN A 229 -1.22 -16.27 -10.69
CA ASN A 229 -0.23 -17.28 -10.38
C ASN A 229 -0.50 -18.53 -11.24
N TRP A 230 0.41 -18.84 -12.14
CA TRP A 230 0.27 -19.94 -13.10
C TRP A 230 0.16 -21.33 -12.43
N ARG A 231 0.73 -21.50 -11.22
CA ARG A 231 0.69 -22.77 -10.48
C ARG A 231 -0.65 -23.02 -9.82
N THR A 232 -1.24 -21.98 -9.21
CA THR A 232 -2.46 -22.10 -8.40
C THR A 232 -3.71 -21.67 -9.13
N GLY A 233 -3.58 -20.89 -10.21
CA GLY A 233 -4.71 -20.22 -10.88
C GLY A 233 -5.33 -19.10 -10.05
N GLU A 234 -4.65 -18.66 -8.97
CA GLU A 234 -5.12 -17.59 -8.10
C GLU A 234 -4.53 -16.23 -8.52
N PRO A 235 -5.19 -15.11 -8.18
CA PRO A 235 -4.59 -13.79 -8.33
C PRO A 235 -3.24 -13.70 -7.63
N ALA A 236 -2.29 -13.01 -8.25
CA ALA A 236 -0.98 -12.78 -7.65
C ALA A 236 -1.11 -11.98 -6.36
N LYS A 237 -0.44 -12.40 -5.29
CA LYS A 237 -0.45 -11.74 -3.97
C LYS A 237 0.73 -10.77 -3.85
N ASN A 238 0.61 -9.75 -3.01
CA ASN A 238 1.68 -8.80 -2.74
C ASN A 238 2.99 -9.51 -2.34
N SER A 239 2.89 -10.52 -1.47
CA SER A 239 4.02 -11.34 -1.00
C SER A 239 4.57 -12.32 -2.04
N SER A 240 4.01 -12.37 -3.25
CA SER A 240 4.55 -13.22 -4.32
C SER A 240 5.82 -12.63 -4.95
N TYR A 241 6.18 -11.41 -4.57
CA TYR A 241 7.29 -10.62 -5.13
C TYR A 241 8.34 -10.23 -4.09
N ASP A 242 8.19 -10.69 -2.85
CA ASP A 242 9.16 -10.49 -1.75
C ASP A 242 10.30 -11.52 -1.81
#